data_5b59262212187fa13ddc553869c62627
#
_entry.id   5b59262212187fa13ddc553869c62627
#
_cell.length_a   1.000
_cell.length_b   1.000
_cell.length_c   1.000
_cell.angle_alpha   90.00
_cell.angle_beta   90.00
_cell.angle_gamma   90.00
#
_symmetry.space_group_name_H-M   'P 1'
#
loop_
_entity.id
_entity.type
_entity.pdbx_description
1 polymer ?
#
loop_
_entity_poly.entity_id
_entity_poly.type
_entity_poly.pdbx_seq_one_letter_code
_entity_poly.pdbx_strand_id
1 'polypeptide(L)'
;MKRIVVSIVSLLLLFSVSGAAQQLDSAKRNALDAKLAEYFEALKYESLDVQKEEADFLIESTSDSLVRQFVASRVYDHFIDSPVMGSEAVAVHVYDKWFAPGKVKMHNDMALLNAKIFADFNRQSLIGEKAPGLVMESADGNQVELFTGDDKSGRYRVLFFYDADCAKCKLESIMLSNVLETEDFPIDFVAVYAGDNRQKWDSYVSDRLSFDVNRTKVIHLWDPVLDSDFQRKYGVIQTPRMFLIRPDGIIVGRGLDTQALSMMLHGIFDEVELEYGSKDSETMFTEILEGSGTRPEKSDIVDLADYIESATLHKADTVMFRQLAGDLLYFMAGRQGEGYKEGLKHVIDSLILTDNHVWRTHDDSLKVIGFAEIMNDLLLKAQPGTRVPALKVPGEMLSAKKTKDGTFNLRKLRGNKNIILFYTEDCNICKAEKAAAASLVADDSKTRVLMVNVDRIMASDSSLAERLFETFDLSSLPFIMEADKKGKIIRRYITLQ
;
A
#
# COMPACT_ATOMS: atom_id res chain seq x y z
N MET A 1 0.01 -7.90 17.55
CA MET A 1 0.08 -6.56 18.19
C MET A 1 -0.79 -6.38 19.44
N LYS A 2 -2.12 -6.46 19.43
CA LYS A 2 -2.97 -6.17 20.63
C LYS A 2 -2.50 -6.82 21.96
N ARG A 3 -2.01 -8.06 21.97
CA ARG A 3 -1.52 -8.72 23.20
C ARG A 3 -0.18 -8.15 23.70
N ILE A 4 0.72 -7.76 22.81
CA ILE A 4 2.03 -7.16 23.14
C ILE A 4 1.82 -5.74 23.64
N VAL A 5 0.97 -4.95 22.98
CA VAL A 5 0.54 -3.61 23.38
C VAL A 5 -0.04 -3.62 24.80
N VAL A 6 -0.99 -4.52 25.09
CA VAL A 6 -1.59 -4.65 26.43
C VAL A 6 -0.54 -5.01 27.47
N SER A 7 0.44 -5.86 27.16
CA SER A 7 1.51 -6.25 28.06
C SER A 7 2.47 -5.09 28.39
N ILE A 8 2.80 -4.26 27.38
CA ILE A 8 3.68 -3.09 27.56
C ILE A 8 2.96 -1.98 28.31
N VAL A 9 1.72 -1.65 27.93
CA VAL A 9 0.91 -0.65 28.63
C VAL A 9 0.69 -1.04 30.09
N SER A 10 0.42 -2.31 30.37
CA SER A 10 0.30 -2.82 31.73
C SER A 10 1.61 -2.68 32.53
N LEU A 11 2.76 -2.92 31.90
CA LEU A 11 4.06 -2.75 32.52
C LEU A 11 4.37 -1.28 32.80
N LEU A 12 4.10 -0.39 31.85
CA LEU A 12 4.31 1.06 31.99
C LEU A 12 3.41 1.68 33.07
N LEU A 13 2.17 1.20 33.21
CA LEU A 13 1.25 1.62 34.28
C LEU A 13 1.72 1.17 35.67
N LEU A 14 2.36 -0.01 35.78
CA LEU A 14 2.93 -0.48 37.07
C LEU A 14 4.10 0.37 37.57
N PHE A 15 4.79 1.08 36.67
CA PHE A 15 5.92 1.96 37.05
C PHE A 15 5.50 3.36 37.46
N SER A 16 4.25 3.75 37.24
CA SER A 16 3.72 5.10 37.59
C SER A 16 3.50 5.33 39.10
N VAL A 17 3.67 4.35 39.94
CA VAL A 17 3.24 4.37 41.36
C VAL A 17 4.38 4.54 42.37
N SER A 18 5.62 4.80 41.99
CA SER A 18 6.73 4.89 42.93
C SER A 18 7.30 6.31 43.02
N GLY A 19 6.98 7.00 44.09
CA GLY A 19 7.54 8.33 44.41
C GLY A 19 9.05 8.34 44.58
N ALA A 20 9.66 9.44 44.15
CA ALA A 20 10.99 9.94 44.50
C ALA A 20 12.19 8.98 44.36
N ALA A 21 12.43 8.47 43.12
CA ALA A 21 13.75 7.98 42.76
C ALA A 21 14.34 8.86 41.65
N GLN A 22 15.52 9.40 41.85
CA GLN A 22 16.21 10.23 40.83
C GLN A 22 16.75 9.44 39.64
N GLN A 23 16.63 8.12 39.61
CA GLN A 23 17.02 7.24 38.53
C GLN A 23 16.11 6.00 38.46
N LEU A 24 15.86 5.49 37.24
CA LEU A 24 15.25 4.18 37.08
C LEU A 24 16.14 3.09 37.66
N ASP A 25 15.54 2.22 38.49
CA ASP A 25 16.21 1.03 39.02
C ASP A 25 16.67 0.11 37.89
N SER A 26 17.86 -0.48 38.00
CA SER A 26 18.46 -1.32 36.95
C SER A 26 17.59 -2.53 36.55
N ALA A 27 16.91 -3.14 37.53
CA ALA A 27 16.00 -4.26 37.24
C ALA A 27 14.79 -3.83 36.39
N LYS A 28 14.21 -2.67 36.71
CA LYS A 28 13.10 -2.07 35.93
C LYS A 28 13.54 -1.67 34.55
N ARG A 29 14.74 -1.09 34.41
CA ARG A 29 15.32 -0.73 33.11
C ARG A 29 15.48 -1.95 32.23
N ASN A 30 16.07 -3.04 32.74
CA ASN A 30 16.28 -4.27 31.98
C ASN A 30 14.96 -4.94 31.56
N ALA A 31 13.94 -4.95 32.41
CA ALA A 31 12.62 -5.48 32.10
C ALA A 31 11.94 -4.67 30.99
N LEU A 32 12.07 -3.34 31.01
CA LEU A 32 11.51 -2.46 30.01
C LEU A 32 12.26 -2.60 28.66
N ASP A 33 13.60 -2.69 28.70
CA ASP A 33 14.41 -2.96 27.51
C ASP A 33 14.01 -4.26 26.80
N ALA A 34 13.83 -5.35 27.57
CA ALA A 34 13.43 -6.62 27.00
C ALA A 34 12.05 -6.56 26.31
N LYS A 35 11.11 -5.81 26.92
CA LYS A 35 9.78 -5.64 26.32
C LYS A 35 9.77 -4.73 25.11
N LEU A 36 10.57 -3.66 25.10
CA LEU A 36 10.74 -2.80 23.93
C LEU A 36 11.38 -3.58 22.77
N ALA A 37 12.40 -4.41 23.05
CA ALA A 37 13.02 -5.25 22.03
C ALA A 37 12.00 -6.23 21.39
N GLU A 38 11.16 -6.90 22.21
CA GLU A 38 10.08 -7.76 21.72
C GLU A 38 9.08 -6.99 20.83
N TYR A 39 8.78 -5.75 21.21
CA TYR A 39 7.87 -4.90 20.45
C TYR A 39 8.46 -4.44 19.14
N PHE A 40 9.73 -4.05 19.11
CA PHE A 40 10.43 -3.65 17.90
C PHE A 40 10.54 -4.77 16.88
N GLU A 41 10.73 -6.01 17.32
CA GLU A 41 10.68 -7.16 16.42
C GLU A 41 9.30 -7.35 15.78
N ALA A 42 8.22 -7.06 16.51
CA ALA A 42 6.87 -7.10 15.94
C ALA A 42 6.60 -5.94 14.95
N LEU A 43 7.22 -4.78 15.15
CA LEU A 43 7.09 -3.62 14.26
C LEU A 43 7.93 -3.70 13.01
N LYS A 44 8.90 -4.59 12.95
CA LYS A 44 9.90 -4.68 11.88
C LYS A 44 9.31 -4.75 10.46
N TYR A 45 8.13 -5.35 10.33
CA TYR A 45 7.46 -5.56 9.05
C TYR A 45 6.32 -4.58 8.78
N GLU A 46 6.02 -3.69 9.72
CA GLU A 46 4.98 -2.68 9.55
C GLU A 46 5.46 -1.52 8.67
N SER A 47 4.52 -0.76 8.09
CA SER A 47 4.85 0.43 7.32
C SER A 47 5.55 1.50 8.16
N LEU A 48 6.31 2.39 7.52
CA LEU A 48 7.01 3.46 8.21
C LEU A 48 6.04 4.38 8.97
N ASP A 49 4.84 4.60 8.45
CA ASP A 49 3.84 5.43 9.12
C ASP A 49 3.27 4.76 10.37
N VAL A 50 2.97 3.46 10.30
CA VAL A 50 2.59 2.66 11.48
C VAL A 50 3.73 2.66 12.51
N GLN A 51 4.99 2.50 12.07
CA GLN A 51 6.14 2.56 12.98
C GLN A 51 6.28 3.91 13.67
N LYS A 52 6.01 5.04 12.99
CA LYS A 52 5.99 6.38 13.58
C LYS A 52 4.86 6.53 14.59
N GLU A 53 3.65 6.08 14.27
CA GLU A 53 2.50 6.11 15.18
C GLU A 53 2.75 5.28 16.44
N GLU A 54 3.31 4.10 16.29
CA GLU A 54 3.64 3.21 17.41
C GLU A 54 4.81 3.75 18.25
N ALA A 55 5.79 4.40 17.64
CA ALA A 55 6.83 5.13 18.36
C ALA A 55 6.23 6.24 19.25
N ASP A 56 5.31 7.01 18.71
CA ASP A 56 4.58 8.04 19.46
C ASP A 56 3.75 7.42 20.59
N PHE A 57 3.01 6.36 20.31
CA PHE A 57 2.20 5.64 21.30
C PHE A 57 3.04 5.13 22.46
N LEU A 58 4.20 4.53 22.18
CA LEU A 58 5.13 4.05 23.23
C LEU A 58 5.60 5.20 24.12
N ILE A 59 5.98 6.34 23.53
CA ILE A 59 6.47 7.51 24.26
C ILE A 59 5.34 8.17 25.07
N GLU A 60 4.12 8.20 24.56
CA GLU A 60 2.94 8.77 25.23
C GLU A 60 2.36 7.89 26.33
N SER A 61 2.61 6.58 26.28
CA SER A 61 1.99 5.57 27.17
C SER A 61 2.33 5.71 28.65
N THR A 62 3.28 6.59 29.03
CA THR A 62 3.66 6.84 30.41
C THR A 62 3.62 8.33 30.77
N SER A 63 3.13 8.64 31.97
CA SER A 63 3.16 9.99 32.53
C SER A 63 4.46 10.27 33.32
N ASP A 64 5.21 9.23 33.70
CA ASP A 64 6.49 9.37 34.41
C ASP A 64 7.57 9.91 33.45
N SER A 65 8.16 11.05 33.82
CA SER A 65 9.12 11.75 32.95
C SER A 65 10.42 10.97 32.73
N LEU A 66 10.87 10.18 33.69
CA LEU A 66 12.11 9.39 33.60
C LEU A 66 11.88 8.15 32.73
N VAL A 67 10.73 7.49 32.89
CA VAL A 67 10.32 6.36 32.05
C VAL A 67 10.12 6.83 30.61
N ARG A 68 9.45 7.96 30.41
CA ARG A 68 9.24 8.55 29.08
C ARG A 68 10.57 8.89 28.39
N GLN A 69 11.49 9.50 29.10
CA GLN A 69 12.84 9.79 28.61
C GLN A 69 13.56 8.52 28.18
N PHE A 70 13.50 7.48 29.01
CA PHE A 70 14.10 6.19 28.70
C PHE A 70 13.48 5.55 27.46
N VAL A 71 12.15 5.47 27.39
CA VAL A 71 11.43 4.91 26.24
C VAL A 71 11.77 5.68 24.96
N ALA A 72 11.67 7.01 24.97
CA ALA A 72 11.97 7.84 23.80
C ALA A 72 13.41 7.66 23.31
N SER A 73 14.38 7.57 24.24
CA SER A 73 15.77 7.31 23.87
C SER A 73 15.94 5.92 23.25
N ARG A 74 15.31 4.88 23.83
CA ARG A 74 15.40 3.51 23.31
C ARG A 74 14.70 3.36 21.95
N VAL A 75 13.57 4.04 21.73
CA VAL A 75 12.92 4.10 20.42
C VAL A 75 13.84 4.77 19.40
N TYR A 76 14.39 5.93 19.73
CA TYR A 76 15.31 6.66 18.85
C TYR A 76 16.55 5.82 18.49
N ASP A 77 17.22 5.24 19.50
CA ASP A 77 18.43 4.42 19.33
C ASP A 77 18.13 3.19 18.45
N HIS A 78 16.98 2.54 18.65
CA HIS A 78 16.58 1.39 17.83
C HIS A 78 16.49 1.76 16.35
N PHE A 79 15.82 2.86 16.03
CA PHE A 79 15.58 3.23 14.62
C PHE A 79 16.81 3.87 13.95
N ILE A 80 17.72 4.51 14.69
CA ILE A 80 18.96 5.04 14.13
C ILE A 80 19.97 3.92 13.83
N ASP A 81 19.98 2.85 14.62
CA ASP A 81 20.89 1.71 14.48
C ASP A 81 20.28 0.55 13.66
N SER A 82 19.02 0.68 13.23
CA SER A 82 18.32 -0.37 12.50
C SER A 82 18.94 -0.61 11.11
N PRO A 83 19.20 -1.88 10.74
CA PRO A 83 19.63 -2.24 9.39
C PRO A 83 18.47 -2.20 8.37
N VAL A 84 17.25 -1.99 8.80
CA VAL A 84 16.07 -1.95 7.93
C VAL A 84 16.04 -0.62 7.16
N MET A 85 16.00 -0.70 5.84
CA MET A 85 15.97 0.45 4.96
C MET A 85 14.75 1.33 5.27
N GLY A 86 14.97 2.63 5.44
CA GLY A 86 13.92 3.61 5.76
C GLY A 86 13.70 3.88 7.24
N SER A 87 14.28 3.08 8.15
CA SER A 87 14.15 3.28 9.61
C SER A 87 14.57 4.68 10.07
N GLU A 88 15.45 5.35 9.32
CA GLU A 88 15.87 6.73 9.60
C GLU A 88 14.67 7.71 9.64
N ALA A 89 13.61 7.42 8.88
CA ALA A 89 12.40 8.26 8.88
C ALA A 89 11.70 8.28 10.24
N VAL A 90 11.71 7.15 10.94
CA VAL A 90 11.15 7.05 12.31
C VAL A 90 12.05 7.77 13.30
N ALA A 91 13.38 7.61 13.20
CA ALA A 91 14.33 8.31 14.06
C ALA A 91 14.22 9.85 13.90
N VAL A 92 14.11 10.35 12.65
CA VAL A 92 13.88 11.77 12.35
C VAL A 92 12.55 12.24 12.94
N HIS A 93 11.47 11.46 12.78
CA HIS A 93 10.16 11.76 13.35
C HIS A 93 10.22 11.89 14.89
N VAL A 94 10.87 10.95 15.57
CA VAL A 94 11.03 10.98 17.04
C VAL A 94 11.82 12.21 17.47
N TYR A 95 12.90 12.54 16.76
CA TYR A 95 13.64 13.77 17.04
C TYR A 95 12.74 15.01 16.88
N ASP A 96 12.08 15.16 15.76
CA ASP A 96 11.28 16.36 15.43
C ASP A 96 10.07 16.54 16.36
N LYS A 97 9.39 15.45 16.74
CA LYS A 97 8.18 15.51 17.56
C LYS A 97 8.47 15.62 19.07
N TRP A 98 9.54 14.98 19.53
CA TRP A 98 9.77 14.77 20.97
C TRP A 98 10.99 15.50 21.53
N PHE A 99 12.16 15.40 20.86
CA PHE A 99 13.40 15.96 21.38
C PHE A 99 13.61 17.42 20.99
N ALA A 100 13.42 17.77 19.72
CA ALA A 100 13.64 19.13 19.23
C ALA A 100 12.77 20.19 19.95
N PRO A 101 11.45 19.95 20.19
CA PRO A 101 10.61 20.87 20.94
C PRO A 101 10.81 20.80 22.47
N GLY A 102 11.67 19.93 22.97
CA GLY A 102 11.95 19.76 24.40
C GLY A 102 10.83 19.06 25.19
N LYS A 103 9.90 18.36 24.51
CA LYS A 103 8.86 17.56 25.20
C LYS A 103 9.47 16.39 25.99
N VAL A 104 10.57 15.86 25.50
CA VAL A 104 11.40 14.86 26.15
C VAL A 104 12.85 15.33 26.11
N LYS A 105 13.62 15.16 27.20
CA LYS A 105 15.04 15.49 27.21
C LYS A 105 15.88 14.32 26.75
N MET A 106 16.91 14.57 25.96
CA MET A 106 17.95 13.58 25.68
C MET A 106 18.90 13.45 26.90
N HIS A 107 19.76 12.43 26.89
CA HIS A 107 20.67 12.14 27.98
C HIS A 107 21.63 13.31 28.32
N ASN A 108 22.05 14.07 27.30
CA ASN A 108 22.90 15.23 27.41
C ASN A 108 22.82 16.10 26.15
N ASP A 109 23.41 17.29 26.19
CA ASP A 109 23.40 18.24 25.10
C ASP A 109 24.13 17.73 23.83
N MET A 110 25.17 16.90 24.02
CA MET A 110 25.90 16.31 22.91
C MET A 110 25.02 15.29 22.13
N ALA A 111 24.28 14.46 22.86
CA ALA A 111 23.31 13.54 22.25
C ALA A 111 22.22 14.29 21.48
N LEU A 112 21.71 15.39 22.03
CA LEU A 112 20.73 16.25 21.34
C LEU A 112 21.33 16.90 20.09
N LEU A 113 22.58 17.37 20.14
CA LEU A 113 23.28 17.92 18.99
C LEU A 113 23.49 16.87 17.89
N ASN A 114 23.92 15.66 18.27
CA ASN A 114 24.10 14.57 17.32
C ASN A 114 22.77 14.17 16.64
N ALA A 115 21.69 14.10 17.42
CA ALA A 115 20.35 13.81 16.89
C ALA A 115 19.87 14.93 15.94
N LYS A 116 20.18 16.19 16.26
CA LYS A 116 19.90 17.31 15.36
C LYS A 116 20.66 17.18 14.04
N ILE A 117 21.95 16.92 14.10
CA ILE A 117 22.79 16.73 12.89
C ILE A 117 22.26 15.57 12.07
N PHE A 118 21.96 14.44 12.71
CA PHE A 118 21.37 13.28 12.03
C PHE A 118 20.06 13.66 11.32
N ALA A 119 19.14 14.32 12.01
CA ALA A 119 17.87 14.74 11.41
C ALA A 119 18.07 15.74 10.24
N ASP A 120 18.96 16.72 10.41
CA ASP A 120 19.23 17.74 9.38
C ASP A 120 19.84 17.15 8.09
N PHE A 121 20.67 16.09 8.22
CA PHE A 121 21.30 15.40 7.09
C PHE A 121 20.42 14.32 6.44
N ASN A 122 19.33 13.89 7.08
CA ASN A 122 18.53 12.80 6.56
C ASN A 122 17.15 13.26 6.09
N ARG A 123 16.55 14.28 6.70
CA ARG A 123 15.17 14.72 6.52
C ARG A 123 14.75 14.92 5.06
N GLN A 124 15.65 15.46 4.21
CA GLN A 124 15.32 15.79 2.83
C GLN A 124 15.37 14.60 1.86
N SER A 125 15.98 13.49 2.28
CA SER A 125 16.18 12.33 1.40
C SER A 125 15.68 11.02 2.01
N LEU A 126 14.60 11.08 2.77
CA LEU A 126 13.93 9.90 3.33
C LEU A 126 13.19 9.12 2.22
N ILE A 127 12.96 7.84 2.44
CA ILE A 127 12.12 7.02 1.55
C ILE A 127 10.70 7.59 1.55
N GLY A 128 10.09 7.67 0.37
CA GLY A 128 8.78 8.27 0.15
C GLY A 128 8.83 9.78 -0.13
N GLU A 129 9.95 10.45 0.13
CA GLU A 129 10.12 11.88 -0.14
C GLU A 129 10.63 12.13 -1.58
N LYS A 130 10.37 13.34 -2.09
CA LYS A 130 10.94 13.77 -3.36
C LYS A 130 12.44 13.99 -3.22
N ALA A 131 13.20 13.48 -4.18
CA ALA A 131 14.64 13.67 -4.28
C ALA A 131 14.98 15.17 -4.36
N PRO A 132 15.85 15.69 -3.49
CA PRO A 132 16.27 17.09 -3.54
C PRO A 132 16.97 17.45 -4.85
N GLY A 133 16.68 18.64 -5.39
CA GLY A 133 17.30 19.13 -6.60
C GLY A 133 18.81 19.31 -6.47
N LEU A 134 19.56 18.90 -7.51
CA LEU A 134 21.00 19.08 -7.63
C LEU A 134 21.34 19.82 -8.92
N VAL A 135 22.33 20.71 -8.84
CA VAL A 135 22.94 21.35 -10.00
C VAL A 135 24.44 21.10 -9.89
N MET A 136 25.02 20.40 -10.85
CA MET A 136 26.41 19.94 -10.81
C MET A 136 27.05 19.99 -12.18
N GLU A 137 28.38 19.98 -12.24
CA GLU A 137 29.15 19.92 -13.47
C GLU A 137 29.27 18.47 -13.98
N SER A 138 29.02 18.26 -15.27
CA SER A 138 29.29 17.01 -15.95
C SER A 138 30.74 16.88 -16.40
N ALA A 139 31.14 15.68 -16.86
CA ALA A 139 32.53 15.42 -17.28
C ALA A 139 32.99 16.33 -18.44
N ASP A 140 32.08 16.76 -19.28
CA ASP A 140 32.32 17.68 -20.41
C ASP A 140 32.20 19.18 -20.03
N GLY A 141 32.05 19.50 -18.73
CA GLY A 141 32.02 20.86 -18.20
C GLY A 141 30.68 21.57 -18.31
N ASN A 142 29.61 20.85 -18.70
CA ASN A 142 28.27 21.43 -18.75
C ASN A 142 27.59 21.35 -17.38
N GLN A 143 26.72 22.33 -17.09
CA GLN A 143 25.84 22.25 -15.91
C GLN A 143 24.69 21.28 -16.17
N VAL A 144 24.49 20.36 -15.26
CA VAL A 144 23.40 19.38 -15.28
C VAL A 144 22.51 19.59 -14.07
N GLU A 145 21.22 19.71 -14.33
CA GLU A 145 20.18 19.83 -13.32
C GLU A 145 19.46 18.48 -13.15
N LEU A 146 19.35 17.99 -11.92
CA LEU A 146 18.62 16.78 -11.55
C LEU A 146 17.51 17.12 -10.56
N PHE A 147 16.35 16.53 -10.73
CA PHE A 147 15.19 16.66 -9.83
C PHE A 147 14.71 18.11 -9.63
N THR A 148 15.03 18.98 -10.56
CA THR A 148 14.48 20.34 -10.66
C THR A 148 13.21 20.28 -11.54
N GLY A 149 12.21 21.11 -11.26
CA GLY A 149 10.80 21.04 -11.71
C GLY A 149 10.44 20.59 -13.14
N ASP A 150 11.38 20.58 -14.10
CA ASP A 150 11.14 20.16 -15.49
C ASP A 150 11.84 18.86 -15.89
N ASP A 151 12.32 18.11 -14.92
CA ASP A 151 13.02 16.86 -15.15
C ASP A 151 12.03 15.72 -15.55
N LYS A 152 11.99 15.44 -16.86
CA LYS A 152 11.04 14.51 -17.49
C LYS A 152 11.70 13.24 -18.04
N SER A 153 12.76 12.72 -17.42
CA SER A 153 13.43 11.54 -18.01
C SER A 153 12.53 10.33 -18.15
N GLY A 154 11.48 10.24 -17.32
CA GLY A 154 10.55 9.12 -17.34
C GLY A 154 11.20 7.77 -16.94
N ARG A 155 12.40 7.80 -16.38
CA ARG A 155 13.21 6.62 -16.06
C ARG A 155 13.53 6.57 -14.57
N TYR A 156 13.71 5.37 -14.05
CA TYR A 156 14.31 5.19 -12.73
C TYR A 156 15.74 5.71 -12.74
N ARG A 157 16.16 6.31 -11.64
CA ARG A 157 17.52 6.84 -11.46
C ARG A 157 18.20 6.22 -10.27
N VAL A 158 19.46 5.84 -10.49
CA VAL A 158 20.38 5.45 -9.43
C VAL A 158 21.33 6.61 -9.19
N LEU A 159 21.35 7.19 -7.98
CA LEU A 159 22.39 8.13 -7.56
C LEU A 159 23.45 7.36 -6.78
N PHE A 160 24.69 7.42 -7.23
CA PHE A 160 25.84 6.79 -6.59
C PHE A 160 26.87 7.86 -6.20
N PHE A 161 26.88 8.25 -4.93
CA PHE A 161 27.88 9.15 -4.38
C PHE A 161 29.13 8.35 -3.99
N TYR A 162 30.29 8.74 -4.53
CA TYR A 162 31.54 8.01 -4.32
C TYR A 162 32.74 8.94 -4.16
N ASP A 163 33.83 8.38 -3.62
CA ASP A 163 35.14 9.02 -3.58
C ASP A 163 36.20 8.08 -4.18
N ALA A 164 37.14 8.63 -4.95
CA ALA A 164 38.16 7.86 -5.65
C ALA A 164 39.17 7.17 -4.68
N ASP A 165 39.36 7.72 -3.49
CA ASP A 165 40.24 7.15 -2.46
C ASP A 165 39.52 6.12 -1.57
N CYS A 166 38.23 6.03 -1.62
CA CYS A 166 37.38 5.15 -0.82
C CYS A 166 37.51 3.68 -1.28
N ALA A 167 38.03 2.82 -0.44
CA ALA A 167 38.19 1.39 -0.76
C ALA A 167 36.85 0.67 -0.99
N LYS A 168 35.80 1.01 -0.21
CA LYS A 168 34.46 0.45 -0.36
C LYS A 168 33.84 0.89 -1.68
N CYS A 169 34.05 2.15 -2.11
CA CYS A 169 33.58 2.65 -3.38
C CYS A 169 34.20 1.90 -4.56
N LYS A 170 35.49 1.55 -4.47
CA LYS A 170 36.17 0.75 -5.50
C LYS A 170 35.56 -0.64 -5.65
N LEU A 171 35.20 -1.28 -4.53
CA LEU A 171 34.51 -2.58 -4.54
C LEU A 171 33.12 -2.47 -5.15
N GLU A 172 32.32 -1.49 -4.67
CA GLU A 172 30.96 -1.25 -5.21
C GLU A 172 31.00 -0.95 -6.71
N SER A 173 31.97 -0.16 -7.21
CA SER A 173 32.09 0.12 -8.64
C SER A 173 32.36 -1.13 -9.48
N ILE A 174 33.13 -2.09 -8.98
CA ILE A 174 33.36 -3.38 -9.66
C ILE A 174 32.06 -4.20 -9.70
N MET A 175 31.34 -4.25 -8.60
CA MET A 175 30.07 -4.97 -8.52
C MET A 175 29.00 -4.32 -9.40
N LEU A 176 28.91 -2.99 -9.40
CA LEU A 176 28.01 -2.23 -10.25
C LEU A 176 28.29 -2.44 -11.74
N SER A 177 29.58 -2.43 -12.17
CA SER A 177 29.98 -2.74 -13.55
C SER A 177 29.41 -4.10 -13.96
N ASN A 178 29.64 -5.12 -13.13
CA ASN A 178 29.16 -6.47 -13.44
C ASN A 178 27.62 -6.54 -13.57
N VAL A 179 26.88 -5.92 -12.64
CA VAL A 179 25.42 -5.92 -12.68
C VAL A 179 24.88 -5.13 -13.86
N LEU A 180 25.38 -3.90 -14.08
CA LEU A 180 24.86 -3.02 -15.13
C LEU A 180 25.20 -3.52 -16.53
N GLU A 181 26.39 -4.10 -16.75
CA GLU A 181 26.81 -4.67 -18.04
C GLU A 181 26.09 -6.00 -18.36
N THR A 182 25.77 -6.81 -17.33
CA THR A 182 25.07 -8.07 -17.52
C THR A 182 23.58 -7.85 -17.81
N GLU A 183 22.93 -6.98 -17.03
CA GLU A 183 21.47 -6.83 -17.06
C GLU A 183 21.01 -5.66 -17.94
N ASP A 184 21.86 -4.64 -18.11
CA ASP A 184 21.62 -3.43 -18.91
C ASP A 184 20.21 -2.83 -18.70
N PHE A 185 19.85 -2.58 -17.44
CA PHE A 185 18.53 -2.04 -17.07
C PHE A 185 18.25 -0.69 -17.73
N PRO A 186 17.00 -0.39 -18.11
CA PRO A 186 16.62 0.89 -18.72
C PRO A 186 16.54 2.03 -17.70
N ILE A 187 17.65 2.35 -17.04
CA ILE A 187 17.78 3.36 -15.97
C ILE A 187 18.75 4.49 -16.35
N ASP A 188 18.69 5.60 -15.60
CA ASP A 188 19.75 6.59 -15.57
C ASP A 188 20.64 6.32 -14.35
N PHE A 189 21.89 5.94 -14.59
CA PHE A 189 22.91 5.78 -13.55
C PHE A 189 23.72 7.06 -13.43
N VAL A 190 23.58 7.74 -12.31
CA VAL A 190 24.22 9.03 -12.03
C VAL A 190 25.28 8.83 -10.97
N ALA A 191 26.55 8.89 -11.37
CA ALA A 191 27.70 8.79 -10.48
C ALA A 191 28.18 10.19 -10.08
N VAL A 192 28.12 10.50 -8.79
CA VAL A 192 28.48 11.80 -8.22
C VAL A 192 29.79 11.67 -7.46
N TYR A 193 30.83 12.32 -7.92
CA TYR A 193 32.13 12.36 -7.26
C TYR A 193 32.09 13.33 -6.08
N ALA A 194 32.40 12.83 -4.89
CA ALA A 194 32.39 13.61 -3.65
C ALA A 194 33.76 14.24 -3.28
N GLY A 195 34.81 13.92 -4.02
CA GLY A 195 36.15 14.45 -3.79
C GLY A 195 36.42 15.79 -4.51
N ASP A 196 37.62 16.32 -4.30
CA ASP A 196 38.05 17.67 -4.77
C ASP A 196 39.07 17.63 -5.89
N ASN A 197 39.47 16.45 -6.39
CA ASN A 197 40.60 16.32 -7.34
C ASN A 197 40.12 15.84 -8.72
N ARG A 198 40.20 16.74 -9.72
CA ARG A 198 39.81 16.49 -11.11
C ARG A 198 40.53 15.31 -11.74
N GLN A 199 41.87 15.19 -11.58
CA GLN A 199 42.63 14.10 -12.18
C GLN A 199 42.23 12.72 -11.62
N LYS A 200 41.99 12.67 -10.30
CA LYS A 200 41.46 11.41 -9.67
C LYS A 200 40.09 11.07 -10.18
N TRP A 201 39.24 12.06 -10.37
CA TRP A 201 37.92 11.87 -10.96
C TRP A 201 37.98 11.31 -12.36
N ASP A 202 38.71 11.97 -13.27
CA ASP A 202 38.89 11.54 -14.67
C ASP A 202 39.44 10.12 -14.76
N SER A 203 40.48 9.78 -13.97
CA SER A 203 41.00 8.41 -13.91
C SER A 203 40.00 7.40 -13.37
N TYR A 204 39.25 7.75 -12.33
CA TYR A 204 38.27 6.84 -11.75
C TYR A 204 37.10 6.57 -12.69
N VAL A 205 36.61 7.59 -13.39
CA VAL A 205 35.57 7.44 -14.42
C VAL A 205 36.02 6.50 -15.51
N SER A 206 37.24 6.70 -16.07
CA SER A 206 37.75 5.86 -17.16
C SER A 206 38.02 4.41 -16.72
N ASP A 207 38.53 4.21 -15.51
CA ASP A 207 39.01 2.92 -15.05
C ASP A 207 37.93 2.06 -14.35
N ARG A 208 36.86 2.69 -13.83
CA ARG A 208 35.92 2.03 -12.92
C ARG A 208 34.44 2.25 -13.24
N LEU A 209 34.08 3.33 -13.93
CA LEU A 209 32.69 3.71 -14.16
C LEU A 209 32.37 3.89 -15.66
N SER A 210 33.20 3.34 -16.52
CA SER A 210 32.96 3.21 -17.97
C SER A 210 32.35 1.84 -18.23
N PHE A 211 31.05 1.79 -18.41
CA PHE A 211 30.28 0.53 -18.57
C PHE A 211 29.94 0.30 -20.05
N ASP A 212 30.03 -0.96 -20.50
CA ASP A 212 29.55 -1.37 -21.84
C ASP A 212 28.05 -1.69 -21.76
N VAL A 213 27.23 -0.64 -21.87
CA VAL A 213 25.76 -0.70 -21.70
C VAL A 213 25.07 0.02 -22.87
N ASN A 214 23.86 -0.44 -23.21
CA ASN A 214 23.05 0.16 -24.30
C ASN A 214 21.78 0.82 -23.77
N ARG A 215 21.13 0.23 -22.77
CA ARG A 215 19.86 0.69 -22.19
C ARG A 215 20.07 1.59 -20.98
N THR A 216 21.12 1.35 -20.20
CA THR A 216 21.50 2.20 -19.07
C THR A 216 22.16 3.49 -19.58
N LYS A 217 21.67 4.65 -19.17
CA LYS A 217 22.33 5.93 -19.43
C LYS A 217 23.24 6.27 -18.27
N VAL A 218 24.54 6.41 -18.52
CA VAL A 218 25.53 6.76 -17.50
C VAL A 218 25.83 8.25 -17.54
N ILE A 219 25.79 8.90 -16.37
CA ILE A 219 26.02 10.34 -16.20
C ILE A 219 27.02 10.51 -15.06
N HIS A 220 28.10 11.23 -15.31
CA HIS A 220 29.13 11.55 -14.33
C HIS A 220 29.05 13.00 -13.92
N LEU A 221 28.92 13.25 -12.62
CA LEU A 221 28.75 14.59 -12.06
C LEU A 221 29.78 14.88 -10.97
N TRP A 222 30.11 16.14 -10.83
CA TRP A 222 31.02 16.66 -9.84
C TRP A 222 30.59 18.05 -9.38
N ASP A 223 30.80 18.34 -8.11
CA ASP A 223 30.56 19.64 -7.50
C ASP A 223 31.81 20.10 -6.72
N PRO A 224 32.83 20.62 -7.41
CA PRO A 224 34.12 20.96 -6.79
C PRO A 224 34.04 22.09 -5.77
N VAL A 225 32.98 22.88 -5.82
CA VAL A 225 32.79 24.06 -4.94
C VAL A 225 31.73 23.85 -3.89
N LEU A 226 31.07 22.69 -3.91
CA LEU A 226 30.02 22.24 -2.96
C LEU A 226 28.76 23.13 -2.94
N ASP A 227 28.47 23.82 -4.04
CA ASP A 227 27.32 24.73 -4.16
C ASP A 227 25.98 23.98 -4.19
N SER A 228 25.98 22.72 -4.62
CA SER A 228 24.78 21.89 -4.66
C SER A 228 24.26 21.49 -3.28
N ASP A 229 25.11 21.53 -2.24
CA ASP A 229 24.83 21.09 -0.87
C ASP A 229 24.39 19.60 -0.79
N PHE A 230 24.90 18.76 -1.72
CA PHE A 230 24.49 17.35 -1.82
C PHE A 230 24.75 16.57 -0.53
N GLN A 231 25.83 16.90 0.20
CA GLN A 231 26.17 16.26 1.46
C GLN A 231 25.02 16.33 2.46
N ARG A 232 24.44 17.52 2.63
CA ARG A 232 23.33 17.72 3.57
C ARG A 232 22.02 17.24 2.98
N LYS A 233 21.75 17.49 1.70
CA LYS A 233 20.51 17.11 1.04
C LYS A 233 20.30 15.59 1.01
N TYR A 234 21.35 14.82 0.78
CA TYR A 234 21.31 13.35 0.67
C TYR A 234 21.96 12.62 1.84
N GLY A 235 22.42 13.33 2.87
CA GLY A 235 23.06 12.72 4.03
C GLY A 235 24.37 12.01 3.69
N VAL A 236 25.15 12.56 2.75
CA VAL A 236 26.42 11.97 2.29
C VAL A 236 27.53 12.35 3.25
N ILE A 237 27.53 11.74 4.43
CA ILE A 237 28.60 11.88 5.44
C ILE A 237 29.74 10.91 5.15
N GLN A 238 29.41 9.77 4.56
CA GLN A 238 30.33 8.71 4.17
C GLN A 238 30.00 8.22 2.76
N THR A 239 31.03 7.80 2.02
CA THR A 239 30.90 7.15 0.72
C THR A 239 31.26 5.66 0.82
N PRO A 240 30.67 4.78 0.00
CA PRO A 240 29.62 5.09 -0.98
C PRO A 240 28.26 5.33 -0.33
N ARG A 241 27.43 6.12 -1.02
CA ARG A 241 26.01 6.29 -0.68
C ARG A 241 25.19 6.14 -1.95
N MET A 242 24.19 5.24 -1.94
CA MET A 242 23.42 4.94 -3.14
C MET A 242 21.93 5.09 -2.88
N PHE A 243 21.22 5.64 -3.87
CA PHE A 243 19.78 5.83 -3.86
C PHE A 243 19.16 5.28 -5.13
N LEU A 244 17.92 4.79 -5.04
CA LEU A 244 17.06 4.49 -6.17
C LEU A 244 15.85 5.43 -6.14
N ILE A 245 15.60 6.09 -7.27
CA ILE A 245 14.59 7.14 -7.40
C ILE A 245 13.68 6.79 -8.58
N ARG A 246 12.37 6.86 -8.36
CA ARG A 246 11.36 6.61 -9.38
C ARG A 246 11.32 7.71 -10.44
N PRO A 247 10.64 7.45 -11.60
CA PRO A 247 10.44 8.44 -12.65
C PRO A 247 9.75 9.74 -12.21
N ASP A 248 8.90 9.67 -11.18
CA ASP A 248 8.20 10.82 -10.58
C ASP A 248 9.05 11.59 -9.55
N GLY A 249 10.29 11.16 -9.34
CA GLY A 249 11.25 11.80 -8.43
C GLY A 249 11.16 11.31 -6.98
N ILE A 250 10.35 10.31 -6.66
CA ILE A 250 10.24 9.76 -5.29
C ILE A 250 11.38 8.78 -4.99
N ILE A 251 12.02 8.93 -3.84
CA ILE A 251 13.07 8.02 -3.34
C ILE A 251 12.43 6.73 -2.87
N VAL A 252 12.79 5.60 -3.48
CA VAL A 252 12.32 4.26 -3.11
C VAL A 252 13.41 3.36 -2.54
N GLY A 253 14.67 3.72 -2.75
CA GLY A 253 15.83 3.02 -2.17
C GLY A 253 16.83 4.01 -1.61
N ARG A 254 17.40 3.70 -0.43
CA ARG A 254 18.33 4.58 0.27
C ARG A 254 19.38 3.80 1.03
N GLY A 255 20.66 4.22 0.91
CA GLY A 255 21.76 3.52 1.55
C GLY A 255 21.98 2.11 0.99
N LEU A 256 21.63 1.91 -0.29
CA LEU A 256 21.76 0.63 -0.98
C LEU A 256 23.23 0.24 -1.16
N ASP A 257 23.48 -1.05 -1.13
CA ASP A 257 24.63 -1.68 -1.78
C ASP A 257 24.22 -2.22 -3.16
N THR A 258 25.19 -2.72 -3.93
CA THR A 258 24.91 -3.23 -5.27
C THR A 258 23.96 -4.43 -5.28
N GLN A 259 24.00 -5.29 -4.25
CA GLN A 259 23.11 -6.43 -4.16
C GLN A 259 21.66 -6.00 -3.94
N ALA A 260 21.42 -5.11 -3.00
CA ALA A 260 20.09 -4.56 -2.74
C ALA A 260 19.55 -3.80 -3.97
N LEU A 261 20.40 -2.99 -4.64
CA LEU A 261 20.05 -2.33 -5.89
C LEU A 261 19.62 -3.32 -6.96
N SER A 262 20.43 -4.37 -7.21
CA SER A 262 20.14 -5.41 -8.21
C SER A 262 18.79 -6.08 -7.92
N MET A 263 18.54 -6.49 -6.68
CA MET A 263 17.26 -7.10 -6.29
C MET A 263 16.08 -6.16 -6.55
N MET A 264 16.21 -4.87 -6.24
CA MET A 264 15.16 -3.88 -6.49
C MET A 264 14.93 -3.67 -7.99
N LEU A 265 16.01 -3.60 -8.80
CA LEU A 265 15.89 -3.42 -10.25
C LEU A 265 15.27 -4.65 -10.92
N HIS A 266 15.63 -5.86 -10.49
CA HIS A 266 14.97 -7.09 -10.95
C HIS A 266 13.47 -7.06 -10.59
N GLY A 267 13.13 -6.70 -9.36
CA GLY A 267 11.72 -6.56 -8.95
C GLY A 267 10.93 -5.51 -9.77
N ILE A 268 11.64 -4.53 -10.38
CA ILE A 268 11.03 -3.47 -11.19
C ILE A 268 10.95 -3.85 -12.67
N PHE A 269 11.99 -4.51 -13.20
CA PHE A 269 12.16 -4.68 -14.65
C PHE A 269 11.99 -6.10 -15.16
N ASP A 270 12.05 -7.12 -14.30
CA ASP A 270 11.82 -8.49 -14.73
C ASP A 270 10.35 -8.69 -15.09
N GLU A 271 10.12 -9.28 -16.24
CA GLU A 271 8.80 -9.75 -16.65
C GLU A 271 8.51 -11.08 -15.96
N VAL A 272 8.03 -11.01 -14.71
CA VAL A 272 7.55 -12.20 -14.02
C VAL A 272 6.11 -12.43 -14.44
N GLU A 273 5.85 -13.54 -15.14
CA GLU A 273 4.49 -14.03 -15.39
C GLU A 273 3.88 -14.47 -14.05
N LEU A 274 2.76 -13.86 -13.69
CA LEU A 274 2.03 -14.17 -12.46
C LEU A 274 0.73 -14.89 -12.81
N GLU A 275 0.40 -15.89 -11.99
CA GLU A 275 -0.91 -16.54 -12.00
C GLU A 275 -1.72 -16.06 -10.80
N TYR A 276 -2.96 -15.66 -11.06
CA TYR A 276 -3.83 -15.06 -10.05
C TYR A 276 -4.99 -15.99 -9.67
N GLY A 277 -5.51 -15.83 -8.47
CA GLY A 277 -6.68 -16.56 -7.97
C GLY A 277 -6.37 -18.02 -7.64
N SER A 278 -5.16 -18.31 -7.17
CA SER A 278 -4.78 -19.66 -6.72
C SER A 278 -5.64 -20.10 -5.52
N LYS A 279 -5.73 -21.43 -5.31
CA LYS A 279 -6.45 -21.98 -4.16
C LYS A 279 -5.82 -21.57 -2.83
N ASP A 280 -4.50 -21.39 -2.81
CA ASP A 280 -3.77 -20.98 -1.61
C ASP A 280 -4.07 -19.52 -1.28
N SER A 281 -4.09 -18.62 -2.28
CA SER A 281 -4.49 -17.22 -2.09
C SER A 281 -5.97 -17.11 -1.69
N GLU A 282 -6.86 -17.92 -2.27
CA GLU A 282 -8.27 -17.99 -1.84
C GLU A 282 -8.41 -18.40 -0.37
N THR A 283 -7.65 -19.40 0.06
CA THR A 283 -7.64 -19.85 1.46
C THR A 283 -7.13 -18.76 2.39
N MET A 284 -6.01 -18.12 2.03
CA MET A 284 -5.41 -17.03 2.79
C MET A 284 -6.38 -15.87 2.99
N PHE A 285 -7.01 -15.36 1.92
CA PHE A 285 -7.96 -14.25 2.04
C PHE A 285 -9.24 -14.65 2.75
N THR A 286 -9.69 -15.91 2.64
CA THR A 286 -10.80 -16.41 3.42
C THR A 286 -10.49 -16.40 4.92
N GLU A 287 -9.30 -16.84 5.33
CA GLU A 287 -8.87 -16.78 6.73
C GLU A 287 -8.76 -15.36 7.25
N ILE A 288 -8.22 -14.43 6.44
CA ILE A 288 -8.04 -13.02 6.81
C ILE A 288 -9.40 -12.32 6.96
N LEU A 289 -10.29 -12.47 5.98
CA LEU A 289 -11.53 -11.68 5.91
C LEU A 289 -12.74 -12.37 6.53
N GLU A 290 -12.77 -13.71 6.57
CA GLU A 290 -13.94 -14.49 7.04
C GLU A 290 -13.60 -15.32 8.30
N GLY A 291 -12.34 -15.35 8.76
CA GLY A 291 -11.90 -16.19 9.88
C GLY A 291 -12.57 -15.88 11.23
N SER A 292 -13.18 -14.69 11.37
CA SER A 292 -13.99 -14.33 12.53
C SER A 292 -15.41 -14.92 12.50
N GLY A 293 -15.80 -15.56 11.39
CA GLY A 293 -17.16 -16.07 11.16
C GLY A 293 -18.19 -14.99 10.80
N THR A 294 -17.74 -13.74 10.63
CA THR A 294 -18.56 -12.63 10.16
C THR A 294 -18.18 -12.26 8.72
N ARG A 295 -19.15 -11.74 7.96
CA ARG A 295 -18.83 -11.19 6.64
C ARG A 295 -18.08 -9.87 6.81
N PRO A 296 -17.05 -9.60 6.00
CA PRO A 296 -16.31 -8.35 6.09
C PRO A 296 -17.17 -7.15 5.68
N GLU A 297 -16.94 -6.04 6.34
CA GLU A 297 -17.42 -4.74 5.93
C GLU A 297 -16.45 -4.11 4.91
N LYS A 298 -16.87 -3.01 4.27
CA LYS A 298 -16.00 -2.27 3.37
C LYS A 298 -14.69 -1.84 4.02
N SER A 299 -14.74 -1.40 5.29
CA SER A 299 -13.56 -0.97 6.06
C SER A 299 -12.48 -2.05 6.17
N ASP A 300 -12.88 -3.29 6.41
CA ASP A 300 -11.92 -4.41 6.57
C ASP A 300 -11.13 -4.66 5.28
N ILE A 301 -11.79 -4.44 4.14
CA ILE A 301 -11.18 -4.61 2.82
C ILE A 301 -10.30 -3.41 2.45
N VAL A 302 -10.72 -2.20 2.82
CA VAL A 302 -9.91 -0.99 2.68
C VAL A 302 -8.61 -1.13 3.48
N ASP A 303 -8.71 -1.51 4.75
CA ASP A 303 -7.57 -1.72 5.64
C ASP A 303 -6.60 -2.78 5.08
N LEU A 304 -7.14 -3.86 4.50
CA LEU A 304 -6.31 -4.89 3.86
C LEU A 304 -5.63 -4.38 2.58
N ALA A 305 -6.34 -3.61 1.75
CA ALA A 305 -5.78 -3.02 0.53
C ALA A 305 -4.64 -2.04 0.87
N ASP A 306 -4.86 -1.16 1.83
CA ASP A 306 -3.86 -0.20 2.31
C ASP A 306 -2.64 -0.93 2.93
N TYR A 307 -2.88 -2.04 3.65
CA TYR A 307 -1.81 -2.88 4.17
C TYR A 307 -0.98 -3.52 3.05
N ILE A 308 -1.62 -4.09 2.02
CA ILE A 308 -0.92 -4.66 0.86
C ILE A 308 -0.04 -3.60 0.21
N GLU A 309 -0.57 -2.41 -0.08
CA GLU A 309 0.18 -1.32 -0.66
C GLU A 309 1.40 -0.96 0.20
N SER A 310 1.19 -0.72 1.48
CA SER A 310 2.24 -0.30 2.41
C SER A 310 3.29 -1.39 2.64
N ALA A 311 2.89 -2.65 2.73
CA ALA A 311 3.79 -3.77 2.99
C ALA A 311 4.67 -4.13 1.78
N THR A 312 4.27 -3.75 0.58
CA THR A 312 4.94 -4.11 -0.68
C THR A 312 5.50 -2.91 -1.43
N LEU A 313 4.68 -1.97 -1.90
CA LEU A 313 5.16 -0.83 -2.70
C LEU A 313 6.09 0.11 -1.93
N HIS A 314 5.85 0.32 -0.65
CA HIS A 314 6.76 1.12 0.17
C HIS A 314 8.14 0.44 0.37
N LYS A 315 8.23 -0.86 0.11
CA LYS A 315 9.49 -1.62 0.11
C LYS A 315 10.02 -1.87 -1.31
N ALA A 316 9.42 -1.26 -2.31
CA ALA A 316 9.70 -1.45 -3.74
C ALA A 316 9.56 -2.90 -4.23
N ASP A 317 8.80 -3.75 -3.52
CA ASP A 317 8.48 -5.12 -3.93
C ASP A 317 7.27 -5.12 -4.86
N THR A 318 7.49 -4.77 -6.11
CA THR A 318 6.44 -4.66 -7.13
C THR A 318 5.89 -6.02 -7.56
N VAL A 319 6.67 -7.09 -7.47
CA VAL A 319 6.24 -8.45 -7.81
C VAL A 319 5.25 -8.96 -6.77
N MET A 320 5.57 -8.84 -5.48
CA MET A 320 4.67 -9.22 -4.40
C MET A 320 3.40 -8.37 -4.41
N PHE A 321 3.51 -7.05 -4.70
CA PHE A 321 2.35 -6.17 -4.85
C PHE A 321 1.41 -6.68 -5.95
N ARG A 322 1.94 -6.93 -7.15
CA ARG A 322 1.16 -7.43 -8.29
C ARG A 322 0.47 -8.75 -7.95
N GLN A 323 1.19 -9.68 -7.31
CA GLN A 323 0.61 -10.96 -6.90
C GLN A 323 -0.54 -10.76 -5.91
N LEU A 324 -0.32 -10.06 -4.81
CA LEU A 324 -1.32 -9.91 -3.75
C LEU A 324 -2.52 -9.05 -4.19
N ALA A 325 -2.29 -7.96 -4.91
CA ALA A 325 -3.37 -7.10 -5.40
C ALA A 325 -4.21 -7.79 -6.49
N GLY A 326 -3.56 -8.52 -7.41
CA GLY A 326 -4.25 -9.33 -8.40
C GLY A 326 -5.04 -10.48 -7.78
N ASP A 327 -4.45 -11.22 -6.85
CA ASP A 327 -5.14 -12.29 -6.12
C ASP A 327 -6.35 -11.75 -5.32
N LEU A 328 -6.20 -10.59 -4.67
CA LEU A 328 -7.30 -9.94 -3.95
C LEU A 328 -8.44 -9.54 -4.91
N LEU A 329 -8.10 -8.99 -6.09
CA LEU A 329 -9.07 -8.67 -7.13
C LEU A 329 -9.89 -9.90 -7.54
N TYR A 330 -9.22 -11.03 -7.82
CA TYR A 330 -9.89 -12.29 -8.20
C TYR A 330 -10.72 -12.87 -7.07
N PHE A 331 -10.20 -12.88 -5.85
CA PHE A 331 -10.92 -13.32 -4.66
C PHE A 331 -12.22 -12.53 -4.47
N MET A 332 -12.13 -11.21 -4.50
CA MET A 332 -13.26 -10.30 -4.29
C MET A 332 -14.31 -10.38 -5.40
N ALA A 333 -13.90 -10.57 -6.65
CA ALA A 333 -14.80 -10.70 -7.79
C ALA A 333 -15.77 -11.89 -7.61
N GLY A 334 -15.29 -13.01 -7.04
CA GLY A 334 -16.06 -14.20 -6.76
C GLY A 334 -17.00 -14.11 -5.55
N ARG A 335 -16.86 -13.08 -4.70
CA ARG A 335 -17.63 -12.97 -3.45
C ARG A 335 -18.91 -12.15 -3.60
N GLN A 336 -19.92 -12.54 -2.81
CA GLN A 336 -21.24 -11.91 -2.73
C GLN A 336 -21.38 -11.10 -1.45
N GLY A 337 -22.07 -9.98 -1.53
CA GLY A 337 -22.38 -9.13 -0.39
C GLY A 337 -21.96 -7.67 -0.60
N GLU A 338 -22.66 -6.76 0.08
CA GLU A 338 -22.48 -5.31 -0.05
C GLU A 338 -21.04 -4.90 0.32
N GLY A 339 -20.49 -5.38 1.45
CA GLY A 339 -19.14 -5.07 1.90
C GLY A 339 -18.08 -5.50 0.90
N TYR A 340 -18.20 -6.73 0.35
CA TYR A 340 -17.29 -7.22 -0.69
C TYR A 340 -17.31 -6.37 -1.96
N LYS A 341 -18.50 -6.01 -2.46
CA LYS A 341 -18.61 -5.26 -3.72
C LYS A 341 -18.21 -3.79 -3.58
N GLU A 342 -18.45 -3.18 -2.43
CA GLU A 342 -17.94 -1.84 -2.13
C GLU A 342 -16.44 -1.82 -1.88
N GLY A 343 -15.90 -2.85 -1.21
CA GLY A 343 -14.47 -3.05 -1.04
C GLY A 343 -13.76 -3.33 -2.36
N LEU A 344 -14.35 -4.16 -3.24
CA LEU A 344 -13.82 -4.41 -4.59
C LEU A 344 -13.67 -3.12 -5.40
N LYS A 345 -14.65 -2.20 -5.30
CA LYS A 345 -14.52 -0.89 -5.95
C LYS A 345 -13.30 -0.12 -5.47
N HIS A 346 -13.03 -0.15 -4.16
CA HIS A 346 -11.84 0.47 -3.60
C HIS A 346 -10.55 -0.21 -4.09
N VAL A 347 -10.47 -1.54 -4.06
CA VAL A 347 -9.30 -2.30 -4.57
C VAL A 347 -9.01 -1.94 -6.03
N ILE A 348 -10.05 -1.88 -6.87
CA ILE A 348 -9.91 -1.49 -8.28
C ILE A 348 -9.35 -0.07 -8.42
N ASP A 349 -9.92 0.90 -7.70
CA ASP A 349 -9.56 2.31 -7.82
C ASP A 349 -8.18 2.63 -7.23
N SER A 350 -7.82 2.00 -6.10
CA SER A 350 -6.60 2.33 -5.36
C SER A 350 -5.40 1.47 -5.73
N LEU A 351 -5.60 0.18 -6.03
CA LEU A 351 -4.47 -0.74 -6.29
C LEU A 351 -4.27 -1.03 -7.77
N ILE A 352 -5.33 -1.06 -8.58
CA ILE A 352 -5.28 -1.56 -9.96
C ILE A 352 -5.32 -0.44 -10.99
N LEU A 353 -6.40 0.34 -11.04
CA LEU A 353 -6.61 1.41 -12.03
C LEU A 353 -6.04 2.76 -11.59
N THR A 354 -4.99 2.73 -10.77
CA THR A 354 -4.26 3.90 -10.32
C THR A 354 -2.98 4.10 -11.13
N ASP A 355 -2.43 5.32 -11.12
CA ASP A 355 -1.23 5.70 -11.88
C ASP A 355 0.07 5.29 -11.16
N ASN A 356 0.12 4.07 -10.60
CA ASN A 356 1.29 3.56 -9.87
C ASN A 356 2.38 2.93 -10.76
N HIS A 357 2.15 2.85 -12.07
CA HIS A 357 3.08 2.31 -13.08
C HIS A 357 3.61 0.89 -12.82
N VAL A 358 2.92 0.09 -12.02
CA VAL A 358 3.35 -1.25 -11.63
C VAL A 358 2.87 -2.32 -12.62
N TRP A 359 1.67 -2.14 -13.18
CA TRP A 359 1.02 -3.07 -14.12
C TRP A 359 1.54 -2.85 -15.54
N ARG A 360 2.67 -3.50 -15.91
CA ARG A 360 3.41 -3.19 -17.14
C ARG A 360 3.49 -4.32 -18.15
N THR A 361 3.29 -5.56 -17.73
CA THR A 361 3.37 -6.70 -18.63
C THR A 361 2.13 -6.80 -19.52
N HIS A 362 2.24 -7.48 -20.67
CA HIS A 362 1.08 -7.77 -21.50
C HIS A 362 0.04 -8.60 -20.73
N ASP A 363 0.49 -9.52 -19.91
CA ASP A 363 -0.35 -10.36 -19.05
C ASP A 363 -1.08 -9.52 -17.98
N ASP A 364 -0.40 -8.55 -17.34
CA ASP A 364 -1.06 -7.62 -16.41
C ASP A 364 -2.20 -6.87 -17.09
N SER A 365 -1.95 -6.39 -18.31
CA SER A 365 -2.96 -5.64 -19.09
C SER A 365 -4.21 -6.49 -19.35
N LEU A 366 -4.05 -7.77 -19.67
CA LEU A 366 -5.18 -8.66 -19.98
C LEU A 366 -5.81 -9.27 -18.73
N LYS A 367 -4.97 -9.84 -17.84
CA LYS A 367 -5.45 -10.62 -16.69
C LYS A 367 -5.93 -9.74 -15.54
N VAL A 368 -5.33 -8.57 -15.33
CA VAL A 368 -5.62 -7.72 -14.17
C VAL A 368 -6.35 -6.44 -14.58
N ILE A 369 -5.76 -5.59 -15.41
CA ILE A 369 -6.36 -4.31 -15.80
C ILE A 369 -7.67 -4.54 -16.55
N GLY A 370 -7.67 -5.34 -17.62
CA GLY A 370 -8.88 -5.64 -18.39
C GLY A 370 -9.97 -6.30 -17.54
N PHE A 371 -9.60 -7.19 -16.63
CA PHE A 371 -10.55 -7.79 -15.70
C PHE A 371 -11.10 -6.77 -14.68
N ALA A 372 -10.25 -5.89 -14.14
CA ALA A 372 -10.67 -4.82 -13.25
C ALA A 372 -11.63 -3.82 -13.94
N GLU A 373 -11.37 -3.47 -15.21
CA GLU A 373 -12.27 -2.61 -16.00
C GLU A 373 -13.65 -3.25 -16.16
N ILE A 374 -13.71 -4.54 -16.49
CA ILE A 374 -14.98 -5.29 -16.60
C ILE A 374 -15.70 -5.29 -15.24
N MET A 375 -15.01 -5.58 -14.15
CA MET A 375 -15.59 -5.56 -12.81
C MET A 375 -16.07 -4.16 -12.43
N ASN A 376 -15.30 -3.13 -12.75
CA ASN A 376 -15.68 -1.74 -12.51
C ASN A 376 -16.97 -1.37 -13.24
N ASP A 377 -17.11 -1.74 -14.51
CA ASP A 377 -18.33 -1.50 -15.30
C ASP A 377 -19.55 -2.20 -14.69
N LEU A 378 -19.37 -3.44 -14.20
CA LEU A 378 -20.43 -4.17 -13.50
C LEU A 378 -20.84 -3.44 -12.19
N LEU A 379 -19.85 -2.99 -11.41
CA LEU A 379 -20.09 -2.25 -10.17
C LEU A 379 -20.75 -0.88 -10.40
N LEU A 380 -20.67 -0.30 -11.57
CA LEU A 380 -21.35 0.95 -11.92
C LEU A 380 -22.83 0.76 -12.26
N LYS A 381 -23.30 -0.48 -12.46
CA LYS A 381 -24.71 -0.77 -12.77
C LYS A 381 -25.58 -0.64 -11.51
N ALA A 382 -26.81 -0.19 -11.70
CA ALA A 382 -27.86 -0.09 -10.67
C ALA A 382 -27.36 0.53 -9.35
N GLN A 383 -26.68 1.67 -9.42
CA GLN A 383 -26.09 2.37 -8.26
C GLN A 383 -27.15 2.79 -7.24
N PRO A 384 -26.87 2.68 -5.92
CA PRO A 384 -27.66 3.30 -4.87
C PRO A 384 -27.89 4.79 -5.15
N GLY A 385 -29.09 5.26 -4.86
CA GLY A 385 -29.48 6.63 -5.16
C GLY A 385 -30.10 6.83 -6.55
N THR A 386 -29.87 5.94 -7.52
CA THR A 386 -30.48 5.99 -8.83
C THR A 386 -31.89 5.35 -8.84
N ARG A 387 -32.65 5.51 -9.92
CA ARG A 387 -33.96 4.88 -10.04
C ARG A 387 -33.85 3.54 -10.76
N VAL A 388 -34.56 2.55 -10.23
CA VAL A 388 -34.75 1.26 -10.89
C VAL A 388 -35.27 1.48 -12.32
N PRO A 389 -34.71 0.85 -13.34
CA PRO A 389 -35.18 0.96 -14.72
C PRO A 389 -36.64 0.54 -14.88
N ALA A 390 -37.33 1.15 -15.85
CA ALA A 390 -38.73 0.83 -16.14
C ALA A 390 -38.86 -0.40 -17.03
N LEU A 391 -38.17 -1.49 -16.64
CA LEU A 391 -38.23 -2.77 -17.33
C LEU A 391 -39.42 -3.59 -16.85
N LYS A 392 -40.11 -4.27 -17.78
CA LYS A 392 -41.14 -5.25 -17.48
C LYS A 392 -40.53 -6.64 -17.53
N VAL A 393 -40.56 -7.35 -16.41
CA VAL A 393 -39.98 -8.69 -16.29
C VAL A 393 -41.02 -9.70 -15.80
N PRO A 394 -41.02 -10.93 -16.33
CA PRO A 394 -41.77 -12.02 -15.73
C PRO A 394 -41.18 -12.39 -14.39
N GLY A 395 -42.01 -12.72 -13.43
CA GLY A 395 -41.53 -13.08 -12.11
C GLY A 395 -42.65 -13.40 -11.14
N GLU A 396 -42.27 -13.71 -9.92
CA GLU A 396 -43.16 -14.06 -8.84
C GLU A 396 -43.10 -12.98 -7.75
N MET A 397 -44.24 -12.36 -7.49
CA MET A 397 -44.38 -11.31 -6.47
C MET A 397 -44.85 -11.90 -5.15
N LEU A 398 -44.00 -11.88 -4.15
CA LEU A 398 -44.32 -12.25 -2.77
C LEU A 398 -44.87 -11.07 -1.98
N SER A 399 -45.87 -11.31 -1.20
CA SER A 399 -46.43 -10.39 -0.20
C SER A 399 -47.02 -11.16 0.97
N ALA A 400 -47.23 -10.53 2.12
CA ALA A 400 -47.77 -11.17 3.33
C ALA A 400 -49.10 -11.95 3.12
N LYS A 401 -49.90 -11.55 2.12
CA LYS A 401 -51.22 -12.14 1.88
C LYS A 401 -51.28 -13.16 0.74
N LYS A 402 -50.38 -13.09 -0.21
CA LYS A 402 -50.41 -13.91 -1.41
C LYS A 402 -49.11 -13.82 -2.22
N THR A 403 -48.86 -14.87 -2.93
CA THR A 403 -47.91 -14.93 -4.06
C THR A 403 -48.68 -14.75 -5.35
N LYS A 404 -48.08 -14.03 -6.31
CA LYS A 404 -48.68 -13.77 -7.61
C LYS A 404 -47.64 -13.87 -8.71
N ASP A 405 -47.87 -14.75 -9.66
CA ASP A 405 -47.12 -14.82 -10.91
C ASP A 405 -47.61 -13.78 -11.91
N GLY A 406 -46.70 -13.25 -12.73
CA GLY A 406 -47.04 -12.30 -13.78
C GLY A 406 -45.86 -11.50 -14.29
N THR A 407 -46.18 -10.47 -15.11
CA THR A 407 -45.19 -9.53 -15.58
C THR A 407 -45.27 -8.24 -14.77
N PHE A 408 -44.14 -7.84 -14.21
CA PHE A 408 -44.04 -6.69 -13.31
C PHE A 408 -43.10 -5.62 -13.86
N ASN A 409 -43.47 -4.36 -13.68
CA ASN A 409 -42.54 -3.26 -13.97
C ASN A 409 -41.67 -3.00 -12.73
N LEU A 410 -40.37 -3.18 -12.87
CA LEU A 410 -39.40 -3.07 -11.76
C LEU A 410 -39.48 -1.72 -11.02
N ARG A 411 -39.74 -0.62 -11.74
CA ARG A 411 -39.88 0.73 -11.14
C ARG A 411 -41.21 0.96 -10.43
N LYS A 412 -42.24 0.16 -10.72
CA LYS A 412 -43.61 0.40 -10.24
C LYS A 412 -44.06 -0.58 -9.17
N LEU A 413 -43.15 -1.14 -8.41
CA LEU A 413 -43.47 -1.96 -7.24
C LEU A 413 -44.11 -1.09 -6.14
N ARG A 414 -45.13 -1.62 -5.46
CA ARG A 414 -45.98 -0.83 -4.56
C ARG A 414 -45.78 -1.15 -3.08
N GLY A 415 -44.63 -1.66 -2.69
CA GLY A 415 -44.24 -1.84 -1.29
C GLY A 415 -43.64 -0.56 -0.71
N ASN A 416 -43.67 -0.38 0.60
CA ASN A 416 -42.86 0.63 1.26
C ASN A 416 -41.35 0.27 1.11
N LYS A 417 -41.06 -1.02 1.20
CA LYS A 417 -39.78 -1.66 0.93
C LYS A 417 -39.98 -2.66 -0.20
N ASN A 418 -39.23 -2.52 -1.28
CA ASN A 418 -39.30 -3.41 -2.44
C ASN A 418 -37.96 -4.10 -2.63
N ILE A 419 -37.95 -5.42 -2.51
CA ILE A 419 -36.78 -6.24 -2.80
C ILE A 419 -36.96 -6.83 -4.20
N ILE A 420 -35.91 -6.79 -4.99
CA ILE A 420 -35.83 -7.44 -6.29
C ILE A 420 -34.70 -8.47 -6.20
N LEU A 421 -35.07 -9.74 -6.34
CA LEU A 421 -34.19 -10.90 -6.26
C LEU A 421 -34.08 -11.55 -7.63
N PHE A 422 -32.93 -11.41 -8.27
CA PHE A 422 -32.59 -12.17 -9.48
C PHE A 422 -31.90 -13.47 -9.08
N TYR A 423 -32.34 -14.58 -9.64
CA TYR A 423 -31.88 -15.91 -9.25
C TYR A 423 -31.87 -16.91 -10.40
N THR A 424 -31.21 -18.04 -10.20
CA THR A 424 -31.26 -19.25 -11.05
C THR A 424 -31.69 -20.47 -10.21
N GLU A 425 -32.28 -21.50 -10.85
CA GLU A 425 -32.81 -22.66 -10.13
C GLU A 425 -31.74 -23.59 -9.56
N ASP A 426 -30.60 -23.71 -10.22
CA ASP A 426 -29.51 -24.62 -9.86
C ASP A 426 -28.53 -24.08 -8.77
N CYS A 427 -28.87 -22.96 -8.16
CA CYS A 427 -28.03 -22.27 -7.17
C CYS A 427 -28.54 -22.53 -5.74
N ASN A 428 -27.73 -23.14 -4.90
CA ASN A 428 -28.10 -23.43 -3.50
C ASN A 428 -28.27 -22.16 -2.66
N ILE A 429 -27.44 -21.15 -2.88
CA ILE A 429 -27.56 -19.84 -2.22
C ILE A 429 -28.87 -19.17 -2.64
N CYS A 430 -29.24 -19.25 -3.93
CA CYS A 430 -30.52 -18.74 -4.42
C CYS A 430 -31.73 -19.39 -3.75
N LYS A 431 -31.67 -20.70 -3.48
CA LYS A 431 -32.73 -21.41 -2.77
C LYS A 431 -32.89 -20.92 -1.32
N ALA A 432 -31.78 -20.66 -0.64
CA ALA A 432 -31.76 -20.13 0.72
C ALA A 432 -32.32 -18.69 0.76
N GLU A 433 -31.92 -17.84 -0.17
CA GLU A 433 -32.41 -16.46 -0.27
C GLU A 433 -33.91 -16.41 -0.66
N LYS A 434 -34.41 -17.31 -1.49
CA LYS A 434 -35.85 -17.47 -1.76
C LYS A 434 -36.63 -17.84 -0.50
N ALA A 435 -36.09 -18.72 0.32
CA ALA A 435 -36.73 -19.11 1.62
C ALA A 435 -36.72 -17.90 2.58
N ALA A 436 -35.62 -17.18 2.71
CA ALA A 436 -35.53 -15.98 3.51
C ALA A 436 -36.47 -14.87 3.02
N ALA A 437 -36.66 -14.73 1.70
CA ALA A 437 -37.63 -13.80 1.12
C ALA A 437 -39.09 -14.10 1.55
N ALA A 438 -39.44 -15.37 1.64
CA ALA A 438 -40.76 -15.78 2.11
C ALA A 438 -40.99 -15.42 3.60
N SER A 439 -39.97 -15.64 4.45
CA SER A 439 -40.01 -15.24 5.86
C SER A 439 -40.10 -13.72 6.02
N LEU A 440 -39.29 -12.96 5.25
CA LEU A 440 -39.27 -11.51 5.32
C LEU A 440 -40.64 -10.87 5.03
N VAL A 441 -41.39 -11.37 4.02
CA VAL A 441 -42.73 -10.83 3.72
C VAL A 441 -43.81 -11.28 4.71
N ALA A 442 -43.60 -12.38 5.43
CA ALA A 442 -44.50 -12.80 6.49
C ALA A 442 -44.37 -11.88 7.72
N ASP A 443 -43.15 -11.46 8.04
CA ASP A 443 -42.83 -10.62 9.20
C ASP A 443 -43.15 -9.12 8.95
N ASP A 444 -43.00 -8.64 7.73
CA ASP A 444 -43.32 -7.25 7.35
C ASP A 444 -44.30 -7.17 6.19
N SER A 445 -45.56 -6.91 6.53
CA SER A 445 -46.66 -6.83 5.56
C SER A 445 -46.51 -5.67 4.53
N LYS A 446 -45.65 -4.70 4.77
CA LYS A 446 -45.37 -3.56 3.89
C LYS A 446 -44.25 -3.84 2.89
N THR A 447 -43.49 -4.91 3.10
CA THR A 447 -42.43 -5.38 2.17
C THR A 447 -43.04 -6.15 1.02
N ARG A 448 -42.45 -6.00 -0.15
CA ARG A 448 -42.71 -6.78 -1.38
C ARG A 448 -41.41 -7.34 -1.88
N VAL A 449 -41.41 -8.61 -2.28
CA VAL A 449 -40.25 -9.26 -2.90
C VAL A 449 -40.67 -9.73 -4.29
N LEU A 450 -40.02 -9.20 -5.32
CA LEU A 450 -40.16 -9.69 -6.69
C LEU A 450 -38.99 -10.64 -6.95
N MET A 451 -39.31 -11.91 -7.18
CA MET A 451 -38.34 -12.93 -7.58
C MET A 451 -38.34 -13.06 -9.10
N VAL A 452 -37.19 -12.94 -9.71
CA VAL A 452 -36.99 -12.95 -11.18
C VAL A 452 -36.03 -14.07 -11.53
N ASN A 453 -36.53 -15.08 -12.24
CA ASN A 453 -35.73 -16.19 -12.71
C ASN A 453 -35.01 -15.79 -14.00
N VAL A 454 -33.66 -15.67 -13.93
CA VAL A 454 -32.84 -15.21 -15.07
C VAL A 454 -32.77 -16.27 -16.16
N ASP A 455 -32.68 -17.56 -15.82
CA ASP A 455 -32.60 -18.66 -16.81
C ASP A 455 -33.84 -18.71 -17.69
N ARG A 456 -35.03 -18.54 -17.09
CA ARG A 456 -36.30 -18.52 -17.84
C ARG A 456 -36.34 -17.35 -18.82
N ILE A 457 -35.83 -16.17 -18.45
CA ILE A 457 -35.78 -15.02 -19.34
C ILE A 457 -34.77 -15.26 -20.45
N MET A 458 -33.59 -15.78 -20.14
CA MET A 458 -32.59 -16.14 -21.17
C MET A 458 -33.13 -17.14 -22.18
N ALA A 459 -33.93 -18.09 -21.75
CA ALA A 459 -34.52 -19.12 -22.63
C ALA A 459 -35.71 -18.62 -23.45
N SER A 460 -36.45 -17.57 -23.02
CA SER A 460 -37.71 -17.16 -23.65
C SER A 460 -37.67 -15.79 -24.32
N ASP A 461 -36.79 -14.88 -23.91
CA ASP A 461 -36.71 -13.49 -24.42
C ASP A 461 -35.27 -12.98 -24.34
N SER A 462 -34.48 -13.24 -25.38
CA SER A 462 -33.07 -12.85 -25.47
C SER A 462 -32.89 -11.33 -25.42
N SER A 463 -33.80 -10.54 -25.99
CA SER A 463 -33.73 -9.08 -25.95
C SER A 463 -33.94 -8.51 -24.55
N LEU A 464 -34.86 -9.12 -23.78
CA LEU A 464 -35.02 -8.74 -22.39
C LEU A 464 -33.83 -9.18 -21.54
N ALA A 465 -33.29 -10.38 -21.80
CA ALA A 465 -32.08 -10.87 -21.11
C ALA A 465 -30.91 -9.90 -21.33
N GLU A 466 -30.61 -9.52 -22.57
CA GLU A 466 -29.56 -8.53 -22.91
C GLU A 466 -29.73 -7.22 -22.12
N ARG A 467 -30.91 -6.65 -22.12
CA ARG A 467 -31.21 -5.42 -21.36
C ARG A 467 -31.06 -5.58 -19.85
N LEU A 468 -31.34 -6.76 -19.30
CA LEU A 468 -31.12 -7.05 -17.89
C LEU A 468 -29.63 -7.08 -17.56
N PHE A 469 -28.81 -7.77 -18.37
CA PHE A 469 -27.37 -7.85 -18.21
C PHE A 469 -26.67 -6.48 -18.43
N GLU A 470 -27.19 -5.65 -19.33
CA GLU A 470 -26.71 -4.27 -19.49
C GLU A 470 -26.99 -3.40 -18.25
N THR A 471 -28.12 -3.64 -17.59
CA THR A 471 -28.65 -2.80 -16.53
C THR A 471 -28.17 -3.20 -15.13
N PHE A 472 -28.03 -4.49 -14.87
CA PHE A 472 -27.72 -5.05 -13.57
C PHE A 472 -26.44 -5.88 -13.62
N ASP A 473 -25.73 -5.94 -12.51
CA ASP A 473 -24.65 -6.91 -12.36
C ASP A 473 -25.23 -8.30 -12.06
N LEU A 474 -25.49 -9.05 -13.11
CA LEU A 474 -25.95 -10.44 -13.04
C LEU A 474 -24.82 -11.45 -13.30
N SER A 475 -23.55 -11.03 -13.18
CA SER A 475 -22.37 -11.89 -13.35
C SER A 475 -22.31 -13.00 -12.31
N SER A 476 -22.91 -12.77 -11.14
CA SER A 476 -23.09 -13.79 -10.12
C SER A 476 -24.46 -13.66 -9.46
N LEU A 477 -25.12 -14.81 -9.27
CA LEU A 477 -26.46 -14.91 -8.69
C LEU A 477 -26.42 -15.63 -7.34
N PRO A 478 -27.28 -15.24 -6.38
CA PRO A 478 -28.38 -14.26 -6.51
C PRO A 478 -27.89 -12.81 -6.49
N PHE A 479 -28.48 -11.95 -7.30
CA PHE A 479 -28.33 -10.50 -7.17
C PHE A 479 -29.58 -9.93 -6.52
N ILE A 480 -29.40 -9.25 -5.40
CA ILE A 480 -30.52 -8.74 -4.58
C ILE A 480 -30.33 -7.26 -4.35
N MET A 481 -31.36 -6.49 -4.63
CA MET A 481 -31.38 -5.05 -4.34
C MET A 481 -32.67 -4.61 -3.64
N GLU A 482 -32.55 -3.56 -2.86
CA GLU A 482 -33.64 -2.89 -2.18
C GLU A 482 -33.96 -1.55 -2.83
N ALA A 483 -35.24 -1.28 -3.05
CA ALA A 483 -35.73 0.00 -3.55
C ALA A 483 -36.86 0.54 -2.67
N ASP A 484 -36.96 1.86 -2.59
CA ASP A 484 -38.03 2.55 -1.87
C ASP A 484 -39.37 2.51 -2.69
N LYS A 485 -40.42 3.06 -2.08
CA LYS A 485 -41.74 3.17 -2.71
C LYS A 485 -41.78 4.04 -3.98
N LYS A 486 -40.74 4.86 -4.23
CA LYS A 486 -40.59 5.70 -5.43
C LYS A 486 -39.72 5.01 -6.49
N GLY A 487 -39.25 3.82 -6.23
CA GLY A 487 -38.35 3.06 -7.10
C GLY A 487 -36.92 3.60 -7.11
N LYS A 488 -36.48 4.27 -6.03
CA LYS A 488 -35.09 4.66 -5.83
C LYS A 488 -34.34 3.49 -5.20
N ILE A 489 -33.22 3.08 -5.75
CA ILE A 489 -32.35 2.03 -5.22
C ILE A 489 -31.73 2.54 -3.90
N ILE A 490 -31.90 1.77 -2.83
CA ILE A 490 -31.37 2.08 -1.52
C ILE A 490 -30.07 1.32 -1.28
N ARG A 491 -30.08 0.00 -1.54
CA ARG A 491 -28.93 -0.91 -1.40
C ARG A 491 -28.97 -1.98 -2.47
N ARG A 492 -27.82 -2.55 -2.74
CA ARG A 492 -27.62 -3.69 -3.66
C ARG A 492 -26.64 -4.69 -3.07
N TYR A 493 -26.55 -5.87 -3.67
CA TYR A 493 -25.74 -6.99 -3.19
C TYR A 493 -26.06 -7.40 -1.74
N ILE A 494 -27.29 -7.13 -1.30
CA ILE A 494 -27.74 -7.51 0.06
C ILE A 494 -28.04 -8.99 0.14
N THR A 495 -28.10 -9.52 1.34
CA THR A 495 -28.61 -10.86 1.64
C THR A 495 -29.86 -10.74 2.51
N LEU A 496 -30.74 -11.72 2.42
CA LEU A 496 -31.99 -11.77 3.20
C LEU A 496 -31.87 -12.74 4.39
N GLN A 497 -30.78 -13.50 4.43
CA GLN A 497 -30.45 -14.43 5.53
C GLN A 497 -29.91 -13.69 6.75
#